data_515e5c73f4592e976a1354c965fbca76
#
_entry.id   515e5c73f4592e976a1354c965fbca76
#
_cell.length_a   1.000
_cell.length_b   1.000
_cell.length_c   1.000
_cell.angle_alpha   90.00
_cell.angle_beta   90.00
_cell.angle_gamma   90.00
#
_symmetry.space_group_name_H-M   'P 1'
#
loop_
_entity.id
_entity.type
_entity.pdbx_description
1 polymer ?
#
loop_
_entity_poly.entity_id
_entity_poly.type
_entity_poly.pdbx_seq_one_letter_code
_entity_poly.pdbx_strand_id
1 'polypeptide(L)'
;MTYKEFAVKISVFAAALSPIWLTVSCDEFCEEPNRAAIVVNFYEFANETTAKTMQKLSVKGVGNDSVLYKNANLSSVLFPLNPGTDITGLVIINDTIAVDTLFVEYSRRNRVVSSECGCATEATVTRIQRTDHSIRKVTITNPNITTVSYRDKVVNAENIRIYY
;
A
#
# COMPACT_ATOMS: atom_id res chain seq x y z
N MET A 1 63.11 -20.97 -24.30
CA MET A 1 61.96 -20.81 -23.42
C MET A 1 61.75 -22.11 -22.66
N THR A 2 62.06 -22.15 -21.39
CA THR A 2 62.05 -23.38 -20.61
C THR A 2 60.65 -23.70 -20.11
N TYR A 3 60.32 -24.99 -20.06
CA TYR A 3 59.03 -25.53 -19.64
C TYR A 3 58.52 -24.92 -18.31
N LYS A 4 59.42 -24.53 -17.42
CA LYS A 4 59.12 -23.87 -16.15
C LYS A 4 58.50 -22.46 -16.31
N GLU A 5 58.93 -21.68 -17.28
CA GLU A 5 58.37 -20.33 -17.51
C GLU A 5 56.98 -20.40 -18.13
N PHE A 6 56.69 -21.44 -18.91
CA PHE A 6 55.36 -21.66 -19.48
C PHE A 6 54.34 -22.08 -18.43
N ALA A 7 54.76 -22.96 -17.51
CA ALA A 7 53.91 -23.40 -16.41
C ALA A 7 53.55 -22.27 -15.42
N VAL A 8 54.48 -21.37 -15.14
CA VAL A 8 54.23 -20.21 -14.25
C VAL A 8 53.26 -19.21 -14.90
N LYS A 9 53.37 -18.96 -16.21
CA LYS A 9 52.45 -18.06 -16.92
C LYS A 9 51.04 -18.61 -17.00
N ILE A 10 50.85 -19.92 -17.17
CA ILE A 10 49.51 -20.54 -17.15
C ILE A 10 48.92 -20.51 -15.76
N SER A 11 49.71 -20.72 -14.71
CA SER A 11 49.24 -20.69 -13.32
C SER A 11 48.78 -19.28 -12.90
N VAL A 12 49.48 -18.22 -13.34
CA VAL A 12 49.10 -16.82 -13.05
C VAL A 12 47.85 -16.42 -13.82
N PHE A 13 47.65 -16.93 -15.04
CA PHE A 13 46.44 -16.64 -15.82
C PHE A 13 45.19 -17.35 -15.25
N ALA A 14 45.36 -18.58 -14.75
CA ALA A 14 44.25 -19.32 -14.09
C ALA A 14 43.83 -18.69 -12.74
N ALA A 15 44.78 -18.11 -12.00
CA ALA A 15 44.48 -17.41 -10.75
C ALA A 15 43.77 -16.06 -10.95
N ALA A 16 43.98 -15.39 -12.10
CA ALA A 16 43.31 -14.11 -12.41
C ALA A 16 41.87 -14.28 -12.89
N LEU A 17 41.48 -15.46 -13.39
CA LEU A 17 40.08 -15.74 -13.83
C LEU A 17 39.17 -16.26 -12.74
N SER A 18 39.69 -16.60 -11.57
CA SER A 18 38.93 -17.16 -10.45
C SER A 18 37.99 -16.18 -9.72
N PRO A 19 38.23 -14.87 -9.66
CA PRO A 19 37.32 -13.96 -8.90
C PRO A 19 36.10 -13.50 -9.68
N ILE A 20 35.96 -13.80 -10.97
CA ILE A 20 34.83 -13.29 -11.80
C ILE A 20 33.53 -14.10 -11.58
N TRP A 21 33.62 -15.27 -10.98
CA TRP A 21 32.45 -16.15 -10.80
C TRP A 21 31.69 -15.94 -9.46
N LEU A 22 32.16 -15.04 -8.61
CA LEU A 22 31.53 -14.80 -7.28
C LEU A 22 30.64 -13.59 -7.22
N THR A 23 30.38 -12.90 -8.33
CA THR A 23 29.50 -11.71 -8.34
C THR A 23 28.18 -11.91 -9.09
N VAL A 24 27.73 -13.15 -9.26
CA VAL A 24 26.30 -13.37 -9.56
C VAL A 24 25.56 -13.36 -8.23
N SER A 25 25.46 -12.17 -7.64
CA SER A 25 24.41 -11.87 -6.70
C SER A 25 23.12 -11.94 -7.50
N CYS A 26 22.30 -12.96 -7.25
CA CYS A 26 20.89 -12.87 -7.60
C CYS A 26 20.34 -11.73 -6.75
N ASP A 27 20.22 -10.54 -7.33
CA ASP A 27 19.31 -9.52 -6.82
C ASP A 27 17.90 -10.11 -6.94
N GLU A 28 17.48 -10.81 -5.91
CA GLU A 28 16.08 -11.14 -5.73
C GLU A 28 15.38 -9.80 -5.56
N PHE A 29 14.69 -9.37 -6.62
CA PHE A 29 13.99 -8.09 -6.68
C PHE A 29 12.94 -8.10 -5.58
N CYS A 30 13.27 -7.51 -4.44
CA CYS A 30 12.27 -7.21 -3.45
C CYS A 30 11.34 -6.17 -4.08
N GLU A 31 10.14 -6.59 -4.46
CA GLU A 31 9.09 -5.65 -4.81
C GLU A 31 8.99 -4.61 -3.68
N GLU A 32 8.84 -3.33 -4.05
CA GLU A 32 8.79 -2.23 -3.08
C GLU A 32 7.94 -2.60 -1.86
N PRO A 33 8.36 -2.24 -0.64
CA PRO A 33 7.66 -2.64 0.57
C PRO A 33 6.19 -2.26 0.44
N ASN A 34 5.37 -3.29 0.33
CA ASN A 34 3.94 -3.18 0.15
C ASN A 34 3.36 -2.32 1.26
N ARG A 35 2.89 -1.13 0.96
CA ARG A 35 2.24 -0.26 1.93
C ARG A 35 0.84 -0.80 2.21
N ALA A 36 0.54 -1.03 3.48
CA ALA A 36 -0.82 -1.38 3.88
C ALA A 36 -1.78 -0.25 3.46
N ALA A 37 -2.85 -0.60 2.77
CA ALA A 37 -3.84 0.34 2.28
C ALA A 37 -5.26 -0.17 2.51
N ILE A 38 -6.18 0.74 2.80
CA ILE A 38 -7.59 0.45 3.01
C ILE A 38 -8.33 0.65 1.69
N VAL A 39 -9.19 -0.29 1.32
CA VAL A 39 -10.14 -0.16 0.23
C VAL A 39 -11.46 0.36 0.80
N VAL A 40 -11.87 1.54 0.37
CA VAL A 40 -13.12 2.19 0.76
C VAL A 40 -14.04 2.26 -0.45
N ASN A 41 -15.22 1.68 -0.35
CA ASN A 41 -16.25 1.72 -1.38
C ASN A 41 -17.44 2.59 -0.95
N PHE A 42 -18.05 3.26 -1.92
CA PHE A 42 -19.18 4.15 -1.71
C PHE A 42 -20.48 3.50 -2.18
N TYR A 43 -21.53 3.65 -1.37
CA TYR A 43 -22.85 3.07 -1.60
C TYR A 43 -23.96 4.10 -1.39
N GLU A 44 -25.12 3.84 -1.99
CA GLU A 44 -26.35 4.59 -1.70
C GLU A 44 -26.91 4.18 -0.34
N PHE A 45 -27.25 5.16 0.51
CA PHE A 45 -27.85 4.86 1.80
C PHE A 45 -29.27 4.26 1.67
N ALA A 46 -30.04 4.70 0.67
CA ALA A 46 -31.39 4.18 0.41
C ALA A 46 -31.38 2.72 -0.10
N ASN A 47 -30.31 2.30 -0.76
CA ASN A 47 -30.11 0.93 -1.22
C ASN A 47 -28.65 0.51 -0.99
N GLU A 48 -28.38 -0.08 0.14
CA GLU A 48 -27.03 -0.42 0.62
C GLU A 48 -26.26 -1.43 -0.26
N THR A 49 -26.92 -1.99 -1.27
CA THR A 49 -26.27 -2.89 -2.26
C THR A 49 -25.87 -2.17 -3.55
N THR A 50 -26.36 -0.95 -3.75
CA THR A 50 -26.08 -0.16 -4.95
C THR A 50 -24.82 0.68 -4.77
N ALA A 51 -23.79 0.40 -5.58
CA ALA A 51 -22.58 1.21 -5.59
C ALA A 51 -22.89 2.65 -6.03
N LYS A 52 -22.32 3.62 -5.32
CA LYS A 52 -22.43 5.04 -5.62
C LYS A 52 -21.15 5.56 -6.24
N THR A 53 -21.25 6.17 -7.42
CA THR A 53 -20.14 6.92 -7.99
C THR A 53 -20.16 8.36 -7.48
N MET A 54 -19.18 8.70 -6.66
CA MET A 54 -18.99 10.05 -6.17
C MET A 54 -18.46 10.92 -7.31
N GLN A 55 -19.12 12.07 -7.54
CA GLN A 55 -18.72 13.02 -8.59
C GLN A 55 -17.75 14.05 -8.01
N LYS A 56 -16.71 14.43 -8.77
CA LYS A 56 -15.69 15.41 -8.38
C LYS A 56 -15.11 15.16 -6.96
N LEU A 57 -14.95 13.90 -6.62
CA LEU A 57 -14.39 13.48 -5.35
C LEU A 57 -12.94 13.94 -5.21
N SER A 58 -12.63 14.58 -4.11
CA SER A 58 -11.25 14.84 -3.70
C SER A 58 -10.99 14.22 -2.34
N VAL A 59 -9.85 13.54 -2.19
CA VAL A 59 -9.48 12.87 -0.94
C VAL A 59 -8.04 13.24 -0.58
N LYS A 60 -7.81 13.62 0.68
CA LYS A 60 -6.48 13.90 1.22
C LYS A 60 -6.34 13.37 2.65
N GLY A 61 -5.12 13.22 3.12
CA GLY A 61 -4.84 12.91 4.53
C GLY A 61 -5.10 14.11 5.43
N VAL A 62 -5.54 13.87 6.65
CA VAL A 62 -5.63 14.92 7.68
C VAL A 62 -4.23 15.43 8.00
N GLY A 63 -4.06 16.75 8.00
CA GLY A 63 -2.76 17.39 8.24
C GLY A 63 -1.77 17.26 7.06
N ASN A 64 -2.22 16.80 5.90
CA ASN A 64 -1.41 16.68 4.69
C ASN A 64 -2.03 17.50 3.56
N ASP A 65 -1.22 18.32 2.88
CA ASP A 65 -1.66 19.10 1.73
C ASP A 65 -1.67 18.29 0.43
N SER A 66 -1.00 17.13 0.40
CA SER A 66 -1.02 16.24 -0.75
C SER A 66 -2.39 15.62 -0.95
N VAL A 67 -2.96 15.84 -2.13
CA VAL A 67 -4.25 15.29 -2.53
C VAL A 67 -4.02 13.94 -3.21
N LEU A 68 -4.61 12.87 -2.67
CA LEU A 68 -4.53 11.54 -3.24
C LEU A 68 -5.40 11.40 -4.49
N TYR A 69 -6.61 11.94 -4.43
CA TYR A 69 -7.56 11.99 -5.54
C TYR A 69 -8.06 13.42 -5.68
N LYS A 70 -8.09 13.96 -6.90
CA LYS A 70 -8.49 15.33 -7.18
C LYS A 70 -9.58 15.36 -8.25
N ASN A 71 -10.77 15.82 -7.87
CA ASN A 71 -11.92 15.98 -8.78
C ASN A 71 -12.21 14.72 -9.62
N ALA A 72 -12.08 13.55 -9.01
CA ALA A 72 -12.25 12.27 -9.71
C ALA A 72 -13.68 11.75 -9.55
N ASN A 73 -14.17 11.00 -10.54
CA ASN A 73 -15.44 10.29 -10.46
C ASN A 73 -15.14 8.84 -10.09
N LEU A 74 -15.37 8.47 -8.83
CA LEU A 74 -14.94 7.19 -8.28
C LEU A 74 -16.03 6.57 -7.40
N SER A 75 -16.18 5.26 -7.50
CA SER A 75 -17.01 4.44 -6.59
C SER A 75 -16.17 3.76 -5.50
N SER A 76 -14.85 3.80 -5.64
CA SER A 76 -13.91 3.20 -4.70
C SER A 76 -12.63 4.03 -4.64
N VAL A 77 -12.00 4.07 -3.47
CA VAL A 77 -10.69 4.69 -3.26
C VAL A 77 -9.78 3.76 -2.47
N LEU A 78 -8.51 3.77 -2.84
CA LEU A 78 -7.45 3.10 -2.11
C LEU A 78 -6.72 4.12 -1.25
N PHE A 79 -6.57 3.82 0.03
CA PHE A 79 -6.07 4.76 1.00
C PHE A 79 -4.91 4.18 1.81
N PRO A 80 -3.68 4.73 1.67
CA PRO A 80 -2.53 4.23 2.42
C PRO A 80 -2.66 4.52 3.91
N LEU A 81 -2.30 3.55 4.73
CA LEU A 81 -2.18 3.73 6.16
C LEU A 81 -0.94 4.57 6.50
N ASN A 82 -1.02 5.31 7.59
CA ASN A 82 0.15 5.99 8.14
C ASN A 82 1.07 4.96 8.83
N PRO A 83 2.28 4.73 8.36
CA PRO A 83 3.17 3.72 8.95
C PRO A 83 3.69 4.13 10.33
N GLY A 84 3.61 5.40 10.69
CA GLY A 84 4.12 5.95 11.95
C GLY A 84 3.15 5.93 13.12
N THR A 85 1.84 5.71 12.88
CA THR A 85 0.78 5.80 13.89
C THR A 85 -0.21 4.66 13.73
N ASP A 86 -1.06 4.44 14.75
CA ASP A 86 -2.16 3.46 14.75
C ASP A 86 -3.51 4.10 14.36
N ILE A 87 -3.45 5.29 13.78
CA ILE A 87 -4.62 6.02 13.30
C ILE A 87 -4.28 6.75 11.99
N THR A 88 -5.21 6.73 11.06
CA THR A 88 -5.13 7.48 9.81
C THR A 88 -6.40 8.28 9.62
N GLY A 89 -6.24 9.57 9.35
CA GLY A 89 -7.36 10.48 9.08
C GLY A 89 -7.47 10.82 7.61
N LEU A 90 -8.70 10.82 7.10
CA LEU A 90 -9.10 11.15 5.74
C LEU A 90 -9.99 12.36 5.71
N VAL A 91 -9.71 13.30 4.84
CA VAL A 91 -10.65 14.36 4.46
C VAL A 91 -11.23 13.99 3.11
N ILE A 92 -12.54 13.80 3.07
CA ILE A 92 -13.33 13.45 1.87
C ILE A 92 -14.13 14.68 1.48
N ILE A 93 -13.86 15.22 0.30
CA ILE A 93 -14.52 16.41 -0.24
C ILE A 93 -15.36 15.97 -1.43
N ASN A 94 -16.67 16.10 -1.31
CA ASN A 94 -17.61 15.79 -2.37
C ASN A 94 -18.15 17.09 -2.98
N ASP A 95 -17.84 17.31 -4.25
CA ASP A 95 -18.30 18.44 -5.06
C ASP A 95 -18.17 19.83 -4.39
N THR A 96 -17.07 20.06 -3.65
CA THR A 96 -16.75 21.34 -2.97
C THR A 96 -17.73 21.78 -1.84
N ILE A 97 -18.83 21.07 -1.65
CA ILE A 97 -19.92 21.48 -0.76
C ILE A 97 -19.87 20.74 0.57
N ALA A 98 -19.61 19.43 0.56
CA ALA A 98 -19.58 18.60 1.76
C ALA A 98 -18.15 18.11 2.04
N VAL A 99 -17.66 18.43 3.23
CA VAL A 99 -16.37 17.95 3.73
C VAL A 99 -16.62 17.05 4.92
N ASP A 100 -16.35 15.77 4.74
CA ASP A 100 -16.38 14.80 5.83
C ASP A 100 -14.97 14.35 6.18
N THR A 101 -14.76 14.03 7.45
CA THR A 101 -13.50 13.48 7.95
C THR A 101 -13.77 12.08 8.50
N LEU A 102 -12.92 11.13 8.09
CA LEU A 102 -12.94 9.77 8.56
C LEU A 102 -11.61 9.46 9.27
N PHE A 103 -11.68 9.04 10.53
CA PHE A 103 -10.54 8.52 11.26
C PHE A 103 -10.66 7.01 11.39
N VAL A 104 -9.65 6.30 10.94
CA VAL A 104 -9.55 4.84 11.03
C VAL A 104 -8.46 4.49 12.00
N GLU A 105 -8.84 3.85 13.10
CA GLU A 105 -7.94 3.29 14.11
C GLU A 105 -7.65 1.82 13.75
N TYR A 106 -6.42 1.38 13.90
CA TYR A 106 -6.00 0.02 13.57
C TYR A 106 -4.85 -0.44 14.48
N SER A 107 -4.76 -1.74 14.69
CA SER A 107 -3.57 -2.37 15.27
C SER A 107 -2.62 -2.81 14.14
N ARG A 108 -1.32 -2.64 14.33
CA ARG A 108 -0.30 -3.02 13.36
C ARG A 108 0.48 -4.24 13.84
N ARG A 109 0.84 -5.10 12.90
CA ARG A 109 1.71 -6.24 13.12
C ARG A 109 2.75 -6.27 12.00
N ASN A 110 4.01 -6.30 12.38
CA ASN A 110 5.09 -6.49 11.41
C ASN A 110 5.32 -7.98 11.21
N ARG A 111 5.36 -8.40 9.95
CA ARG A 111 5.69 -9.77 9.54
C ARG A 111 6.99 -9.73 8.76
N VAL A 112 7.95 -10.57 9.14
CA VAL A 112 9.17 -10.78 8.36
C VAL A 112 8.78 -11.50 7.07
N VAL A 113 9.13 -10.94 5.93
CA VAL A 113 8.90 -11.52 4.60
C VAL A 113 10.06 -12.41 4.22
N SER A 114 11.27 -11.84 4.19
CA SER A 114 12.53 -12.56 4.03
C SER A 114 13.67 -11.73 4.66
N SER A 115 14.88 -12.32 4.74
CA SER A 115 16.06 -11.59 5.21
C SER A 115 16.47 -10.46 4.28
N GLU A 116 16.19 -10.59 2.99
CA GLU A 116 16.52 -9.61 1.95
C GLU A 116 15.40 -8.55 1.82
N CYS A 117 14.13 -8.95 1.93
CA CYS A 117 12.97 -8.09 1.71
C CYS A 117 12.48 -7.37 2.99
N GLY A 118 13.02 -7.72 4.16
CA GLY A 118 12.66 -7.08 5.42
C GLY A 118 11.26 -7.44 5.91
N CYS A 119 10.54 -6.44 6.46
CA CYS A 119 9.24 -6.63 7.09
C CYS A 119 8.11 -5.97 6.29
N ALA A 120 6.99 -6.69 6.13
CA ALA A 120 5.72 -6.14 5.70
C ALA A 120 4.85 -5.77 6.92
N THR A 121 4.09 -4.70 6.83
CA THR A 121 3.14 -4.31 7.86
C THR A 121 1.74 -4.81 7.49
N GLU A 122 1.17 -5.63 8.34
CA GLU A 122 -0.25 -6.00 8.32
C GLU A 122 -0.98 -5.12 9.32
N ALA A 123 -2.23 -4.79 9.05
CA ALA A 123 -3.04 -4.01 9.98
C ALA A 123 -4.44 -4.60 10.11
N THR A 124 -5.07 -4.36 11.26
CA THR A 124 -6.45 -4.75 11.53
C THR A 124 -7.21 -3.53 12.02
N VAL A 125 -8.26 -3.12 11.30
CA VAL A 125 -9.13 -2.01 11.68
C VAL A 125 -9.83 -2.36 12.99
N THR A 126 -9.72 -1.48 13.97
CA THR A 126 -10.32 -1.65 15.30
C THR A 126 -11.52 -0.72 15.49
N ARG A 127 -11.47 0.49 14.92
CA ARG A 127 -12.51 1.49 15.11
C ARG A 127 -12.53 2.50 13.96
N ILE A 128 -13.72 3.04 13.68
CA ILE A 128 -13.91 4.17 12.76
C ILE A 128 -14.66 5.28 13.47
N GLN A 129 -14.16 6.51 13.34
CA GLN A 129 -14.84 7.73 13.73
C GLN A 129 -15.05 8.59 12.49
N ARG A 130 -16.14 9.31 12.41
CA ARG A 130 -16.49 10.15 11.27
C ARG A 130 -17.19 11.43 11.68
N THR A 131 -17.18 12.43 10.82
CA THR A 131 -18.12 13.54 10.84
C THR A 131 -19.40 13.16 10.08
N ASP A 132 -20.49 13.83 10.35
CA ASP A 132 -21.83 13.49 9.84
C ASP A 132 -22.40 14.57 8.90
N HIS A 133 -21.58 15.20 8.05
CA HIS A 133 -22.07 16.23 7.13
C HIS A 133 -22.84 15.61 5.97
N SER A 134 -22.27 14.65 5.27
CA SER A 134 -22.91 13.93 4.17
C SER A 134 -22.89 12.41 4.35
N ILE A 135 -21.97 11.88 5.12
CA ILE A 135 -21.89 10.45 5.40
C ILE A 135 -23.01 10.03 6.35
N ARG A 136 -23.87 9.12 5.88
CA ARG A 136 -24.99 8.59 6.67
C ARG A 136 -24.58 7.41 7.54
N LYS A 137 -23.78 6.51 7.02
CA LYS A 137 -23.37 5.28 7.70
C LYS A 137 -21.99 4.85 7.25
N VAL A 138 -21.23 4.22 8.13
CA VAL A 138 -19.96 3.56 7.80
C VAL A 138 -19.98 2.15 8.38
N THR A 139 -19.49 1.16 7.61
CA THR A 139 -19.44 -0.23 8.05
C THR A 139 -18.05 -0.82 7.72
N ILE A 140 -17.47 -1.53 8.67
CA ILE A 140 -16.27 -2.35 8.43
C ILE A 140 -16.75 -3.69 7.88
N THR A 141 -16.38 -4.01 6.63
CA THR A 141 -16.71 -5.27 5.98
C THR A 141 -15.61 -6.31 6.15
N ASN A 142 -14.37 -5.88 6.03
CA ASN A 142 -13.20 -6.71 6.31
C ASN A 142 -12.20 -5.89 7.16
N PRO A 143 -12.02 -6.25 8.44
CA PRO A 143 -11.09 -5.51 9.30
C PRO A 143 -9.62 -5.74 8.93
N ASN A 144 -9.30 -6.86 8.27
CA ASN A 144 -7.91 -7.19 7.94
C ASN A 144 -7.45 -6.43 6.71
N ILE A 145 -6.40 -5.64 6.87
CA ILE A 145 -5.77 -4.89 5.81
C ILE A 145 -4.51 -5.66 5.42
N THR A 146 -4.56 -6.26 4.25
CA THR A 146 -3.40 -6.91 3.64
C THR A 146 -2.62 -5.91 2.82
N THR A 147 -1.32 -6.12 2.75
CA THR A 147 -0.42 -5.34 1.90
C THR A 147 -0.85 -5.48 0.45
N VAL A 148 -1.11 -4.37 -0.22
CA VAL A 148 -1.46 -4.36 -1.64
C VAL A 148 -0.18 -4.14 -2.44
N SER A 149 0.22 -5.09 -3.28
CA SER A 149 1.26 -4.86 -4.26
C SER A 149 0.77 -3.85 -5.30
N TYR A 150 1.54 -2.80 -5.54
CA TYR A 150 1.17 -1.70 -6.43
C TYR A 150 1.14 -2.11 -7.92
N ARG A 151 1.70 -3.26 -8.28
CA ARG A 151 1.79 -3.75 -9.67
C ARG A 151 0.86 -4.89 -10.02
N ASP A 152 0.46 -5.69 -9.05
CA ASP A 152 -0.48 -6.78 -9.28
C ASP A 152 -1.82 -6.42 -8.66
N LYS A 153 -2.82 -6.37 -9.52
CA LYS A 153 -4.26 -6.25 -9.27
C LYS A 153 -4.61 -6.22 -7.79
N VAL A 154 -5.07 -5.04 -7.35
CA VAL A 154 -5.80 -4.87 -6.11
C VAL A 154 -6.53 -6.15 -5.79
N VAL A 155 -6.08 -6.88 -4.78
CA VAL A 155 -6.89 -7.94 -4.18
C VAL A 155 -8.07 -7.19 -3.61
N ASN A 156 -9.23 -7.29 -4.26
CA ASN A 156 -10.46 -6.57 -3.98
C ASN A 156 -11.07 -7.01 -2.63
N ALA A 157 -10.35 -6.82 -1.56
CA ALA A 157 -10.93 -6.93 -0.24
C ALA A 157 -11.44 -5.55 0.15
N GLU A 158 -12.71 -5.27 -0.12
CA GLU A 158 -13.39 -4.12 0.45
C GLU A 158 -13.25 -4.16 1.97
N ASN A 159 -12.63 -3.13 2.54
CA ASN A 159 -12.46 -3.02 3.98
C ASN A 159 -13.58 -2.20 4.62
N ILE A 160 -13.99 -1.11 3.99
CA ILE A 160 -14.92 -0.13 4.52
C ILE A 160 -15.97 0.22 3.47
N ARG A 161 -17.23 0.26 3.89
CA ARG A 161 -18.34 0.85 3.14
C ARG A 161 -18.76 2.18 3.74
N ILE A 162 -18.88 3.18 2.88
CA ILE A 162 -19.45 4.48 3.24
C ILE A 162 -20.75 4.67 2.47
N TYR A 163 -21.79 5.05 3.19
CA TYR A 163 -23.13 5.25 2.64
C TYR A 163 -23.51 6.74 2.66
N TYR A 164 -23.97 7.21 1.52
CA TYR A 164 -24.39 8.62 1.29
C TYR A 164 -25.85 8.75 0.94
#